data_0ff7f4ce6a8f5f25fe7463708f100387
#
_entry.id   0ff7f4ce6a8f5f25fe7463708f100387
#
_cell.length_a   1.000
_cell.length_b   1.000
_cell.length_c   1.000
_cell.angle_alpha   90.00
_cell.angle_beta   90.00
_cell.angle_gamma   90.00
#
_symmetry.space_group_name_H-M   'P 1'
#
loop_
_entity.id
_entity.type
_entity.pdbx_description
1 polymer ?
#
loop_
_entity_poly.entity_id
_entity_poly.type
_entity_poly.pdbx_seq_one_letter_code
_entity_poly.pdbx_strand_id
1 'polypeptide(L)'
;LALVMALSLVACGQKSDTNDTADDTNDTKELTYAVEAGSAGEEAAAEKGYKTVPVDTQAKALMEVDAGTADAAVIDLLMAYAMVGEGTSYPTLKVTDQQLTTEEYGVGCRKGSDLASFINSVLAEAYADGTMTELAKTYGVSESAVVEQSASEFTASESDSDVAYIQDKGKLIVGITEFAPMDYQDANGQWIGFDADMAKLVAEKLGVEVEFQVINWDTKIEELNGKTIDCVWNGMTLTDAVQAAMECSNAYCYNGQVVITK
;
A
#
# COMPACT_ATOMS: atom_id res chain seq x y z
N LEU A 1 -20.86 -23.03 -67.14
CA LEU A 1 -21.73 -24.12 -67.68
C LEU A 1 -22.28 -24.92 -66.50
N ALA A 2 -23.66 -24.91 -66.43
CA ALA A 2 -24.63 -25.85 -65.87
C ALA A 2 -24.57 -26.07 -64.31
N LEU A 3 -25.46 -25.52 -63.53
CA LEU A 3 -26.93 -25.76 -63.40
C LEU A 3 -27.22 -27.28 -63.25
N VAL A 4 -27.71 -27.67 -62.08
CA VAL A 4 -28.95 -28.44 -61.94
C VAL A 4 -29.44 -28.43 -60.51
N MET A 5 -30.67 -27.99 -60.33
CA MET A 5 -31.61 -28.13 -59.19
C MET A 5 -31.93 -29.62 -58.94
N ALA A 6 -32.29 -29.92 -57.73
CA ALA A 6 -33.46 -30.80 -57.48
C ALA A 6 -34.04 -30.58 -56.08
N LEU A 7 -35.28 -30.21 -56.07
CA LEU A 7 -36.26 -30.22 -54.97
C LEU A 7 -36.63 -31.64 -54.55
N SER A 8 -37.06 -31.75 -53.34
CA SER A 8 -38.37 -32.27 -52.90
C SER A 8 -38.19 -33.05 -51.60
N LEU A 9 -38.98 -32.97 -50.66
CA LEU A 9 -40.37 -32.88 -50.21
C LEU A 9 -40.50 -33.59 -48.85
N VAL A 10 -40.94 -32.85 -47.88
CA VAL A 10 -41.99 -33.15 -46.90
C VAL A 10 -42.28 -34.60 -46.52
N ALA A 11 -42.13 -34.88 -45.22
CA ALA A 11 -43.14 -35.66 -44.48
C ALA A 11 -43.22 -35.23 -43.01
N CYS A 12 -44.40 -34.92 -42.59
CA CYS A 12 -44.88 -34.71 -41.23
C CYS A 12 -44.70 -35.93 -40.35
N GLY A 13 -44.48 -35.74 -39.05
CA GLY A 13 -44.75 -36.78 -38.09
C GLY A 13 -44.23 -36.53 -36.68
N GLN A 14 -44.96 -35.74 -35.89
CA GLN A 14 -45.43 -36.06 -34.56
C GLN A 14 -44.45 -36.03 -33.36
N LYS A 15 -44.73 -35.07 -32.50
CA LYS A 15 -44.79 -35.01 -31.02
C LYS A 15 -43.63 -35.34 -30.16
N SER A 16 -43.32 -34.29 -29.43
CA SER A 16 -43.07 -34.23 -27.98
C SER A 16 -41.90 -35.01 -27.44
N ASP A 17 -40.89 -34.23 -27.04
CA ASP A 17 -40.51 -34.24 -25.65
C ASP A 17 -39.83 -32.88 -25.35
N THR A 18 -40.38 -32.24 -24.36
CA THR A 18 -39.83 -31.05 -23.71
C THR A 18 -38.48 -31.41 -23.13
N ASN A 19 -37.38 -31.02 -23.81
CA ASN A 19 -36.10 -30.87 -23.17
C ASN A 19 -36.03 -29.41 -22.76
N ASP A 20 -36.37 -29.16 -21.51
CA ASP A 20 -35.85 -28.02 -20.76
C ASP A 20 -34.33 -28.04 -20.87
N THR A 21 -33.79 -27.36 -21.86
CA THR A 21 -32.43 -26.86 -21.76
C THR A 21 -32.49 -25.79 -20.67
N ALA A 22 -32.22 -26.23 -19.43
CA ALA A 22 -31.76 -25.33 -18.41
C ALA A 22 -30.62 -24.52 -19.05
N ASP A 23 -30.90 -23.27 -19.29
CA ASP A 23 -29.90 -22.23 -19.56
C ASP A 23 -29.08 -22.14 -18.27
N ASP A 24 -28.03 -22.96 -18.19
CA ASP A 24 -27.03 -22.91 -17.16
C ASP A 24 -26.18 -21.65 -17.45
N THR A 25 -26.83 -20.49 -17.29
CA THR A 25 -26.10 -19.24 -17.09
C THR A 25 -25.41 -19.44 -15.77
N ASN A 26 -24.23 -20.00 -15.83
CA ASN A 26 -23.27 -19.99 -14.76
C ASN A 26 -22.93 -18.50 -14.53
N ASP A 27 -23.81 -17.81 -13.79
CA ASP A 27 -23.63 -16.46 -13.30
C ASP A 27 -22.57 -16.51 -12.23
N THR A 28 -21.31 -16.72 -12.68
CA THR A 28 -20.15 -16.59 -11.79
C THR A 28 -20.11 -15.13 -11.39
N LYS A 29 -20.65 -14.82 -10.22
CA LYS A 29 -20.57 -13.49 -9.62
C LYS A 29 -19.09 -13.04 -9.72
N GLU A 30 -18.88 -11.97 -10.46
CA GLU A 30 -17.57 -11.33 -10.53
C GLU A 30 -17.20 -10.81 -9.13
N LEU A 31 -16.07 -11.27 -8.59
CA LEU A 31 -15.63 -10.87 -7.25
C LEU A 31 -15.22 -9.40 -7.25
N THR A 32 -15.56 -8.72 -6.16
CA THR A 32 -15.17 -7.32 -5.91
C THR A 32 -14.03 -7.27 -4.89
N TYR A 33 -13.03 -6.44 -5.16
CA TYR A 33 -11.84 -6.29 -4.34
C TYR A 33 -11.75 -4.87 -3.79
N ALA A 34 -11.85 -4.71 -2.47
CA ALA A 34 -11.62 -3.43 -1.82
C ALA A 34 -10.12 -3.12 -1.82
N VAL A 35 -9.76 -1.89 -2.19
CA VAL A 35 -8.38 -1.40 -2.30
C VAL A 35 -8.30 0.03 -1.80
N GLU A 36 -7.17 0.45 -1.22
CA GLU A 36 -6.94 1.85 -0.92
C GLU A 36 -6.67 2.63 -2.22
N ALA A 37 -7.40 3.71 -2.44
CA ALA A 37 -7.26 4.53 -3.65
C ALA A 37 -5.83 5.11 -3.77
N GLY A 38 -5.24 5.02 -4.97
CA GLY A 38 -3.88 5.51 -5.25
C GLY A 38 -2.76 4.68 -4.61
N SER A 39 -3.06 3.46 -4.13
CA SER A 39 -2.08 2.54 -3.54
C SER A 39 -1.47 1.60 -4.57
N ALA A 40 -0.34 0.97 -4.20
CA ALA A 40 0.24 -0.14 -4.96
C ALA A 40 -0.71 -1.35 -5.03
N GLY A 41 -1.56 -1.54 -4.01
CA GLY A 41 -2.60 -2.57 -3.99
C GLY A 41 -3.67 -2.36 -5.06
N GLU A 42 -4.09 -1.11 -5.29
CA GLU A 42 -5.00 -0.79 -6.40
C GLU A 42 -4.37 -1.06 -7.75
N GLU A 43 -3.10 -0.66 -7.94
CA GLU A 43 -2.35 -0.90 -9.17
C GLU A 43 -2.19 -2.41 -9.43
N ALA A 44 -1.77 -3.18 -8.43
CA ALA A 44 -1.62 -4.62 -8.53
C ALA A 44 -2.95 -5.35 -8.83
N ALA A 45 -4.06 -4.90 -8.23
CA ALA A 45 -5.39 -5.43 -8.50
C ALA A 45 -5.83 -5.13 -9.94
N ALA A 46 -5.58 -3.91 -10.43
CA ALA A 46 -5.89 -3.50 -11.80
C ALA A 46 -5.09 -4.31 -12.83
N GLU A 47 -3.80 -4.55 -12.60
CA GLU A 47 -2.96 -5.40 -13.46
C GLU A 47 -3.47 -6.84 -13.57
N LYS A 48 -4.11 -7.37 -12.50
CA LYS A 48 -4.76 -8.68 -12.51
C LYS A 48 -6.15 -8.66 -13.18
N GLY A 49 -6.65 -7.47 -13.53
CA GLY A 49 -8.00 -7.32 -14.08
C GLY A 49 -9.09 -7.52 -13.04
N TYR A 50 -8.79 -7.33 -11.75
CA TYR A 50 -9.78 -7.44 -10.68
C TYR A 50 -10.74 -6.25 -10.71
N LYS A 51 -11.99 -6.49 -10.35
CA LYS A 51 -12.98 -5.43 -10.17
C LYS A 51 -12.78 -4.75 -8.82
N THR A 52 -12.15 -3.58 -8.83
CA THR A 52 -11.82 -2.86 -7.62
C THR A 52 -12.96 -2.02 -7.08
N VAL A 53 -12.99 -1.85 -5.76
CA VAL A 53 -13.82 -0.90 -5.01
C VAL A 53 -12.84 -0.04 -4.20
N PRO A 54 -12.51 1.18 -4.68
CA PRO A 54 -11.60 2.07 -3.98
C PRO A 54 -12.19 2.56 -2.65
N VAL A 55 -11.37 2.57 -1.62
CA VAL A 55 -11.67 3.11 -0.27
C VAL A 55 -10.53 4.03 0.18
N ASP A 56 -10.75 4.78 1.28
CA ASP A 56 -9.78 5.79 1.70
C ASP A 56 -8.53 5.21 2.40
N THR A 57 -8.62 4.00 2.97
CA THR A 57 -7.50 3.35 3.70
C THR A 57 -7.55 1.84 3.55
N GLN A 58 -6.42 1.17 3.69
CA GLN A 58 -6.36 -0.31 3.72
C GLN A 58 -7.15 -0.89 4.91
N ALA A 59 -7.18 -0.20 6.05
CA ALA A 59 -8.02 -0.59 7.19
C ALA A 59 -9.50 -0.61 6.80
N LYS A 60 -9.97 0.36 6.00
CA LYS A 60 -11.35 0.33 5.44
C LYS A 60 -11.55 -0.82 4.48
N ALA A 61 -10.55 -1.18 3.65
CA ALA A 61 -10.65 -2.33 2.77
C ALA A 61 -10.91 -3.63 3.57
N LEU A 62 -10.23 -3.82 4.70
CA LEU A 62 -10.49 -4.95 5.61
C LEU A 62 -11.91 -4.90 6.21
N MET A 63 -12.40 -3.71 6.57
CA MET A 63 -13.77 -3.53 7.08
C MET A 63 -14.82 -3.92 6.04
N GLU A 64 -14.62 -3.57 4.75
CA GLU A 64 -15.54 -3.93 3.68
C GLU A 64 -15.64 -5.46 3.49
N VAL A 65 -14.50 -6.17 3.60
CA VAL A 65 -14.49 -7.63 3.52
C VAL A 65 -15.16 -8.26 4.76
N ASP A 66 -14.87 -7.76 5.95
CA ASP A 66 -15.46 -8.29 7.18
C ASP A 66 -16.97 -8.04 7.22
N ALA A 67 -17.44 -6.89 6.74
CA ALA A 67 -18.86 -6.58 6.59
C ALA A 67 -19.54 -7.38 5.46
N GLY A 68 -18.77 -7.94 4.51
CA GLY A 68 -19.30 -8.67 3.34
C GLY A 68 -19.81 -7.74 2.23
N THR A 69 -19.40 -6.48 2.22
CA THR A 69 -19.69 -5.49 1.17
C THR A 69 -18.68 -5.58 0.00
N ALA A 70 -17.48 -6.11 0.26
CA ALA A 70 -16.55 -6.59 -0.75
C ALA A 70 -16.28 -8.09 -0.56
N ASP A 71 -15.96 -8.80 -1.63
CA ASP A 71 -15.69 -10.23 -1.58
C ASP A 71 -14.24 -10.51 -1.12
N ALA A 72 -13.32 -9.58 -1.41
CA ALA A 72 -11.91 -9.64 -1.06
C ALA A 72 -11.33 -8.24 -0.87
N ALA A 73 -10.10 -8.16 -0.35
CA ALA A 73 -9.27 -6.94 -0.37
C ALA A 73 -7.88 -7.25 -0.92
N VAL A 74 -7.22 -6.22 -1.48
CA VAL A 74 -5.79 -6.24 -1.75
C VAL A 74 -5.14 -5.21 -0.86
N ILE A 75 -4.24 -5.66 0.00
CA ILE A 75 -3.53 -4.85 1.00
C ILE A 75 -2.07 -5.29 1.14
N ASP A 76 -1.32 -4.49 1.84
CA ASP A 76 0.07 -4.77 2.19
C ASP A 76 0.20 -6.00 3.11
N LEU A 77 1.19 -6.82 2.82
CA LEU A 77 1.49 -8.05 3.56
C LEU A 77 1.78 -7.76 5.04
N LEU A 78 2.50 -6.66 5.33
CA LEU A 78 2.82 -6.29 6.71
C LEU A 78 1.56 -5.91 7.50
N MET A 79 0.61 -5.18 6.90
CA MET A 79 -0.69 -4.93 7.51
C MET A 79 -1.48 -6.22 7.68
N ALA A 80 -1.47 -7.10 6.67
CA ALA A 80 -2.18 -8.36 6.75
C ALA A 80 -1.72 -9.20 7.94
N TYR A 81 -0.42 -9.31 8.17
CA TYR A 81 0.12 -10.03 9.33
C TYR A 81 -0.23 -9.39 10.67
N ALA A 82 -0.34 -8.06 10.73
CA ALA A 82 -0.68 -7.35 11.95
C ALA A 82 -2.17 -7.43 12.30
N MET A 83 -3.05 -7.48 11.29
CA MET A 83 -4.48 -7.25 11.48
C MET A 83 -5.39 -8.43 11.14
N VAL A 84 -4.91 -9.45 10.41
CA VAL A 84 -5.72 -10.56 9.89
C VAL A 84 -5.37 -11.88 10.55
N GLY A 85 -6.37 -12.64 10.99
CA GLY A 85 -6.23 -13.96 11.58
C GLY A 85 -6.49 -14.02 13.07
N GLU A 86 -6.39 -15.20 13.65
CA GLU A 86 -6.71 -15.45 15.07
C GLU A 86 -5.87 -14.56 16.00
N GLY A 87 -6.52 -13.91 16.94
CA GLY A 87 -5.89 -13.02 17.93
C GLY A 87 -5.63 -11.60 17.44
N THR A 88 -6.03 -11.26 16.23
CA THR A 88 -5.89 -9.90 15.65
C THR A 88 -7.23 -9.17 15.60
N SER A 89 -7.25 -7.98 14.98
CA SER A 89 -8.47 -7.17 14.80
C SER A 89 -9.51 -7.84 13.89
N TYR A 90 -9.08 -8.67 12.94
CA TYR A 90 -9.97 -9.37 11.99
C TYR A 90 -9.76 -10.88 12.04
N PRO A 91 -10.23 -11.55 13.13
CA PRO A 91 -9.97 -12.98 13.36
C PRO A 91 -10.70 -13.91 12.37
N THR A 92 -11.70 -13.41 11.66
CA THR A 92 -12.50 -14.16 10.69
C THR A 92 -11.95 -14.08 9.28
N LEU A 93 -11.12 -13.09 9.00
CA LEU A 93 -10.48 -12.92 7.70
C LEU A 93 -9.24 -13.80 7.57
N LYS A 94 -8.83 -14.05 6.33
CA LYS A 94 -7.69 -14.91 5.98
C LYS A 94 -6.83 -14.26 4.92
N VAL A 95 -5.53 -14.36 5.10
CA VAL A 95 -4.57 -14.11 4.05
C VAL A 95 -4.56 -15.31 3.11
N THR A 96 -4.78 -15.09 1.83
CA THR A 96 -4.72 -16.17 0.83
C THR A 96 -3.28 -16.47 0.41
N ASP A 97 -3.08 -17.53 -0.35
CA ASP A 97 -1.75 -17.85 -0.93
C ASP A 97 -1.36 -16.92 -2.10
N GLN A 98 -2.21 -15.94 -2.43
CA GLN A 98 -1.97 -15.02 -3.54
C GLN A 98 -1.19 -13.80 -3.07
N GLN A 99 0.12 -13.83 -3.26
CA GLN A 99 0.96 -12.65 -3.23
C GLN A 99 1.07 -12.10 -4.66
N LEU A 100 0.65 -10.86 -4.86
CA LEU A 100 0.55 -10.23 -6.19
C LEU A 100 1.87 -9.58 -6.61
N THR A 101 2.61 -9.02 -5.63
CA THR A 101 3.84 -8.26 -5.86
C THR A 101 4.92 -8.64 -4.84
N THR A 102 6.15 -8.23 -5.14
CA THR A 102 7.24 -8.09 -4.15
C THR A 102 7.72 -6.65 -4.25
N GLU A 103 7.77 -5.96 -3.13
CA GLU A 103 7.91 -4.51 -3.05
C GLU A 103 8.96 -4.08 -2.05
N GLU A 104 9.38 -2.84 -2.19
CA GLU A 104 10.26 -2.14 -1.25
C GLU A 104 9.57 -0.85 -0.80
N TYR A 105 9.64 -0.55 0.50
CA TYR A 105 9.18 0.71 1.05
C TYR A 105 10.30 1.74 1.10
N GLY A 106 9.94 2.97 0.80
CA GLY A 106 10.80 4.15 0.96
C GLY A 106 10.02 5.36 1.44
N VAL A 107 10.71 6.42 1.74
CA VAL A 107 10.15 7.71 2.15
C VAL A 107 10.14 8.65 0.95
N GLY A 108 8.99 9.25 0.66
CA GLY A 108 8.85 10.22 -0.43
C GLY A 108 9.03 11.66 0.05
N CYS A 109 9.96 12.37 -0.57
CA CYS A 109 10.19 13.79 -0.37
C CYS A 109 9.86 14.57 -1.65
N ARG A 110 9.75 15.90 -1.58
CA ARG A 110 9.61 16.73 -2.78
C ARG A 110 10.72 16.44 -3.78
N LYS A 111 10.40 16.47 -5.06
CA LYS A 111 11.40 16.20 -6.09
C LYS A 111 12.58 17.16 -5.99
N GLY A 112 13.80 16.62 -5.93
CA GLY A 112 15.04 17.36 -5.74
C GLY A 112 15.32 17.80 -4.29
N SER A 113 14.53 17.33 -3.32
CA SER A 113 14.71 17.64 -1.90
C SER A 113 15.95 16.95 -1.33
N ASP A 114 16.74 17.68 -0.54
CA ASP A 114 17.86 17.12 0.21
C ASP A 114 17.43 16.33 1.46
N LEU A 115 16.15 16.41 1.84
CA LEU A 115 15.58 15.63 2.94
C LEU A 115 15.73 14.12 2.73
N ALA A 116 15.58 13.62 1.50
CA ALA A 116 15.75 12.21 1.19
C ALA A 116 17.17 11.72 1.53
N SER A 117 18.20 12.52 1.20
CA SER A 117 19.58 12.18 1.54
C SER A 117 19.86 12.28 3.04
N PHE A 118 19.20 13.22 3.74
CA PHE A 118 19.28 13.29 5.20
C PHE A 118 18.65 12.04 5.84
N ILE A 119 17.45 11.65 5.39
CA ILE A 119 16.79 10.43 5.85
C ILE A 119 17.70 9.22 5.63
N ASN A 120 18.32 9.09 4.44
CA ASN A 120 19.26 7.99 4.15
C ASN A 120 20.42 7.92 5.15
N SER A 121 20.97 9.06 5.59
CA SER A 121 22.02 9.07 6.59
C SER A 121 21.54 8.57 7.97
N VAL A 122 20.30 8.92 8.34
CA VAL A 122 19.69 8.44 9.59
C VAL A 122 19.32 6.96 9.51
N LEU A 123 18.79 6.48 8.37
CA LEU A 123 18.52 5.06 8.14
C LEU A 123 19.81 4.22 8.26
N ALA A 124 20.91 4.71 7.66
CA ALA A 124 22.21 4.04 7.72
C ALA A 124 22.75 3.96 9.16
N GLU A 125 22.65 5.04 9.92
CA GLU A 125 23.06 5.07 11.33
C GLU A 125 22.19 4.11 12.18
N ALA A 126 20.86 4.20 12.04
CA ALA A 126 19.92 3.38 12.79
C ALA A 126 20.02 1.88 12.45
N TYR A 127 20.37 1.54 11.22
CA TYR A 127 20.65 0.16 10.83
C TYR A 127 21.95 -0.32 11.48
N ALA A 128 23.02 0.48 11.39
CA ALA A 128 24.35 0.11 11.89
C ALA A 128 24.40 -0.05 13.41
N ASP A 129 23.64 0.74 14.16
CA ASP A 129 23.58 0.67 15.62
C ASP A 129 22.51 -0.30 16.16
N GLY A 130 21.70 -0.90 15.27
CA GLY A 130 20.67 -1.87 15.61
C GLY A 130 19.32 -1.27 15.96
N THR A 131 19.14 0.05 15.96
CA THR A 131 17.87 0.73 16.28
C THR A 131 16.73 0.27 15.36
N MET A 132 16.98 0.16 14.04
CA MET A 132 15.95 -0.33 13.10
C MET A 132 15.49 -1.75 13.44
N THR A 133 16.41 -2.65 13.78
CA THR A 133 16.10 -4.04 14.15
C THR A 133 15.29 -4.11 15.45
N GLU A 134 15.62 -3.29 16.45
CA GLU A 134 14.87 -3.22 17.70
C GLU A 134 13.46 -2.64 17.51
N LEU A 135 13.30 -1.63 16.67
CA LEU A 135 11.99 -1.11 16.31
C LEU A 135 11.16 -2.14 15.54
N ALA A 136 11.74 -2.81 14.54
CA ALA A 136 11.09 -3.89 13.80
C ALA A 136 10.55 -4.96 14.76
N LYS A 137 11.38 -5.40 15.70
CA LYS A 137 10.98 -6.38 16.73
C LYS A 137 9.88 -5.85 17.65
N THR A 138 9.96 -4.58 18.06
CA THR A 138 8.97 -3.94 18.93
C THR A 138 7.58 -3.94 18.30
N TYR A 139 7.51 -3.69 16.99
CA TYR A 139 6.25 -3.60 16.24
C TYR A 139 5.88 -4.88 15.50
N GLY A 140 6.61 -5.98 15.71
CA GLY A 140 6.30 -7.28 15.08
C GLY A 140 6.61 -7.33 13.58
N VAL A 141 7.40 -6.40 13.07
CA VAL A 141 7.97 -6.46 11.72
C VAL A 141 9.11 -7.48 11.72
N SER A 142 9.10 -8.41 10.75
CA SER A 142 10.16 -9.41 10.65
C SER A 142 11.52 -8.76 10.41
N GLU A 143 12.56 -9.23 11.10
CA GLU A 143 13.94 -8.78 10.82
C GLU A 143 14.35 -9.00 9.36
N SER A 144 13.82 -10.05 8.72
CA SER A 144 14.07 -10.31 7.29
C SER A 144 13.35 -9.33 6.35
N ALA A 145 12.40 -8.55 6.86
CA ALA A 145 11.76 -7.48 6.10
C ALA A 145 12.56 -6.18 6.16
N VAL A 146 13.48 -6.02 7.11
CA VAL A 146 14.34 -4.83 7.19
C VAL A 146 15.42 -4.90 6.11
N VAL A 147 15.51 -3.86 5.28
CA VAL A 147 16.53 -3.76 4.22
C VAL A 147 17.84 -3.29 4.80
N GLU A 148 18.92 -3.97 4.43
CA GLU A 148 20.29 -3.58 4.80
C GLU A 148 20.62 -2.17 4.27
N GLN A 149 21.14 -1.30 5.15
CA GLN A 149 21.53 0.05 4.80
C GLN A 149 23.06 0.17 4.66
N SER A 150 23.48 0.76 3.54
CA SER A 150 24.88 1.15 3.36
C SER A 150 25.15 2.49 4.04
N ALA A 151 26.38 2.71 4.48
CA ALA A 151 26.78 4.01 5.01
C ALA A 151 26.45 5.14 4.04
N SER A 152 25.79 6.17 4.55
CA SER A 152 25.37 7.35 3.78
C SER A 152 25.70 8.61 4.57
N GLU A 153 26.27 9.60 3.89
CA GLU A 153 26.57 10.90 4.48
C GLU A 153 25.62 11.95 3.89
N PHE A 154 25.04 12.77 4.77
CA PHE A 154 24.20 13.88 4.33
C PHE A 154 25.05 15.02 3.81
N THR A 155 24.64 15.59 2.68
CA THR A 155 25.18 16.83 2.14
C THR A 155 24.02 17.77 1.84
N ALA A 156 23.98 18.90 2.55
CA ALA A 156 22.93 19.91 2.33
C ALA A 156 23.02 20.50 0.92
N SER A 157 21.86 20.81 0.35
CA SER A 157 21.76 21.56 -0.91
C SER A 157 22.30 23.00 -0.72
N GLU A 158 23.00 23.50 -1.74
CA GLU A 158 23.54 24.88 -1.72
C GLU A 158 22.42 25.94 -1.80
N SER A 159 21.27 25.57 -2.36
CA SER A 159 20.06 26.41 -2.49
C SER A 159 18.81 25.56 -2.31
N ASP A 160 17.74 26.17 -1.85
CA ASP A 160 16.41 25.56 -1.71
C ASP A 160 16.42 24.25 -0.88
N SER A 161 17.22 24.22 0.21
CA SER A 161 17.30 23.09 1.13
C SER A 161 15.98 22.90 1.89
N ASP A 162 15.32 21.77 1.70
CA ASP A 162 14.16 21.40 2.50
C ASP A 162 14.54 21.10 3.96
N VAL A 163 15.75 20.58 4.19
CA VAL A 163 16.28 20.38 5.55
C VAL A 163 16.38 21.72 6.28
N ALA A 164 16.96 22.76 5.66
CA ALA A 164 17.03 24.08 6.26
C ALA A 164 15.63 24.68 6.49
N TYR A 165 14.72 24.54 5.52
CA TYR A 165 13.34 24.98 5.65
C TYR A 165 12.61 24.31 6.83
N ILE A 166 12.78 23.01 7.03
CA ILE A 166 12.18 22.25 8.13
C ILE A 166 12.78 22.70 9.48
N GLN A 167 14.09 22.89 9.53
CA GLN A 167 14.78 23.40 10.73
C GLN A 167 14.32 24.79 11.11
N ASP A 168 14.19 25.71 10.14
CA ASP A 168 13.70 27.08 10.38
C ASP A 168 12.23 27.08 10.84
N LYS A 169 11.41 26.17 10.30
CA LYS A 169 10.01 25.98 10.69
C LYS A 169 9.85 25.34 12.07
N GLY A 170 10.87 24.61 12.55
CA GLY A 170 10.90 23.92 13.84
C GLY A 170 10.11 22.63 13.91
N LYS A 171 9.62 22.11 12.79
CA LYS A 171 8.87 20.84 12.74
C LYS A 171 9.00 20.12 11.42
N LEU A 172 9.00 18.78 11.49
CA LEU A 172 8.87 17.85 10.37
C LEU A 172 7.41 17.39 10.29
N ILE A 173 6.71 17.67 9.20
CA ILE A 173 5.32 17.25 8.98
C ILE A 173 5.34 15.99 8.09
N VAL A 174 4.88 14.87 8.65
CA VAL A 174 4.87 13.55 8.00
C VAL A 174 3.45 13.20 7.56
N GLY A 175 3.25 12.97 6.27
CA GLY A 175 1.98 12.50 5.72
C GLY A 175 1.82 11.00 5.89
N ILE A 176 0.72 10.59 6.53
CA ILE A 176 0.42 9.22 6.91
C ILE A 176 -1.04 8.85 6.66
N THR A 177 -1.34 7.55 6.70
CA THR A 177 -2.68 6.98 6.92
C THR A 177 -2.63 6.02 8.11
N GLU A 178 -3.77 5.54 8.59
CA GLU A 178 -3.83 4.48 9.62
C GLU A 178 -3.36 3.16 9.02
N PHE A 179 -2.16 2.73 9.38
CA PHE A 179 -1.50 1.57 8.82
C PHE A 179 -0.66 0.81 9.86
N ALA A 180 -1.28 -0.05 10.69
CA ALA A 180 -0.52 -0.94 11.56
C ALA A 180 0.25 -2.00 10.73
N PRO A 181 1.52 -2.32 11.05
CA PRO A 181 2.28 -1.89 12.23
C PRO A 181 3.19 -0.67 11.98
N MET A 182 3.03 0.03 10.83
CA MET A 182 3.91 1.12 10.42
C MET A 182 3.55 2.44 11.09
N ASP A 183 2.29 2.88 10.98
CA ASP A 183 1.75 4.10 11.59
C ASP A 183 0.34 3.84 12.12
N TYR A 184 0.15 3.89 13.42
CA TYR A 184 -1.16 3.71 14.04
C TYR A 184 -1.21 4.38 15.40
N GLN A 185 -2.43 4.58 15.93
CA GLN A 185 -2.59 5.20 17.23
C GLN A 185 -2.64 4.18 18.36
N ASP A 186 -1.96 4.50 19.44
CA ASP A 186 -2.10 3.78 20.70
C ASP A 186 -3.42 4.15 21.42
N ALA A 187 -3.68 3.55 22.59
CA ALA A 187 -4.88 3.81 23.39
C ALA A 187 -4.99 5.28 23.88
N ASN A 188 -3.92 6.06 23.81
CA ASN A 188 -3.88 7.45 24.21
C ASN A 188 -3.98 8.41 22.99
N GLY A 189 -4.12 7.87 21.78
CA GLY A 189 -4.14 8.63 20.54
C GLY A 189 -2.76 9.12 20.10
N GLN A 190 -1.67 8.51 20.60
CA GLN A 190 -0.32 8.83 20.15
C GLN A 190 0.04 7.97 18.94
N TRP A 191 0.59 8.60 17.89
CA TRP A 191 1.11 7.87 16.75
C TRP A 191 2.34 7.07 17.14
N ILE A 192 2.28 5.76 16.88
CA ILE A 192 3.31 4.77 17.12
C ILE A 192 3.41 3.85 15.90
N GLY A 193 4.44 3.03 15.85
CA GLY A 193 4.68 2.10 14.76
C GLY A 193 6.12 2.20 14.27
N PHE A 194 6.49 1.29 13.39
CA PHE A 194 7.86 1.24 12.88
C PHE A 194 8.22 2.53 12.14
N ASP A 195 7.37 3.00 11.23
CA ASP A 195 7.59 4.22 10.46
C ASP A 195 7.45 5.47 11.34
N ALA A 196 6.43 5.50 12.20
CA ALA A 196 6.23 6.63 13.11
C ALA A 196 7.45 6.85 14.03
N ASP A 197 8.05 5.80 14.57
CA ASP A 197 9.20 5.93 15.47
C ASP A 197 10.49 6.23 14.70
N MET A 198 10.65 5.71 13.48
CA MET A 198 11.74 6.14 12.60
C MET A 198 11.62 7.62 12.19
N ALA A 199 10.40 8.11 11.92
CA ALA A 199 10.16 9.52 11.63
C ALA A 199 10.46 10.43 12.84
N LYS A 200 10.13 9.98 14.06
CA LYS A 200 10.52 10.67 15.31
C LYS A 200 12.04 10.77 15.44
N LEU A 201 12.75 9.68 15.15
CA LEU A 201 14.22 9.67 15.17
C LEU A 201 14.80 10.67 14.16
N VAL A 202 14.25 10.73 12.94
CA VAL A 202 14.67 11.72 11.92
C VAL A 202 14.41 13.15 12.41
N ALA A 203 13.24 13.43 12.99
CA ALA A 203 12.92 14.75 13.54
C ALA A 203 13.88 15.15 14.68
N GLU A 204 14.21 14.22 15.57
CA GLU A 204 15.20 14.41 16.63
C GLU A 204 16.58 14.77 16.05
N LYS A 205 17.04 14.05 15.03
CA LYS A 205 18.32 14.33 14.36
C LYS A 205 18.31 15.66 13.60
N LEU A 206 17.15 16.10 13.09
CA LEU A 206 16.96 17.45 12.52
C LEU A 206 16.94 18.54 13.59
N GLY A 207 16.72 18.19 14.87
CA GLY A 207 16.55 19.13 15.98
C GLY A 207 15.19 19.83 15.99
N VAL A 208 14.12 19.16 15.48
CA VAL A 208 12.77 19.70 15.34
C VAL A 208 11.73 18.77 15.96
N GLU A 209 10.50 19.25 16.13
CA GLU A 209 9.35 18.41 16.50
C GLU A 209 8.84 17.62 15.28
N VAL A 210 8.24 16.44 15.52
CA VAL A 210 7.50 15.71 14.49
C VAL A 210 6.02 16.00 14.62
N GLU A 211 5.35 16.20 13.47
CA GLU A 211 3.90 16.32 13.37
C GLU A 211 3.40 15.29 12.36
N PHE A 212 2.47 14.41 12.76
CA PHE A 212 1.85 13.45 11.87
C PHE A 212 0.54 14.02 11.34
N GLN A 213 0.44 14.12 10.01
CA GLN A 213 -0.75 14.58 9.32
C GLN A 213 -1.40 13.43 8.56
N VAL A 214 -2.63 13.07 8.95
CA VAL A 214 -3.42 12.12 8.17
C VAL A 214 -3.82 12.76 6.84
N ILE A 215 -3.47 12.10 5.74
CA ILE A 215 -3.74 12.57 4.38
C ILE A 215 -4.67 11.60 3.65
N ASN A 216 -5.21 12.04 2.51
CA ASN A 216 -5.77 11.13 1.54
C ASN A 216 -4.60 10.58 0.69
N TRP A 217 -4.45 9.24 0.68
CA TRP A 217 -3.31 8.60 0.02
C TRP A 217 -3.25 8.88 -1.49
N ASP A 218 -4.39 9.01 -2.14
CA ASP A 218 -4.47 9.34 -3.57
C ASP A 218 -3.91 10.72 -3.90
N THR A 219 -3.94 11.66 -2.94
CA THR A 219 -3.45 13.04 -3.12
C THR A 219 -2.08 13.32 -2.48
N LYS A 220 -1.33 12.28 -2.09
CA LYS A 220 -0.03 12.42 -1.40
C LYS A 220 1.00 13.28 -2.12
N ILE A 221 1.00 13.22 -3.47
CA ILE A 221 1.94 14.01 -4.29
C ILE A 221 1.56 15.49 -4.27
N GLU A 222 0.27 15.81 -4.35
CA GLU A 222 -0.26 17.17 -4.27
C GLU A 222 0.02 17.79 -2.90
N GLU A 223 -0.22 17.04 -1.82
CA GLU A 223 0.06 17.47 -0.45
C GLU A 223 1.56 17.79 -0.25
N LEU A 224 2.42 16.91 -0.79
CA LEU A 224 3.86 17.08 -0.72
C LEU A 224 4.33 18.32 -1.51
N ASN A 225 3.86 18.49 -2.75
CA ASN A 225 4.18 19.63 -3.60
C ASN A 225 3.59 20.95 -3.07
N GLY A 226 2.43 20.89 -2.42
CA GLY A 226 1.77 22.01 -1.75
C GLY A 226 2.45 22.44 -0.44
N LYS A 227 3.46 21.71 0.04
CA LYS A 227 4.15 21.93 1.32
C LYS A 227 3.21 21.84 2.54
N THR A 228 2.09 21.11 2.43
CA THR A 228 1.24 20.78 3.57
C THR A 228 1.88 19.68 4.42
N ILE A 229 2.69 18.83 3.78
CA ILE A 229 3.57 17.86 4.41
C ILE A 229 5.00 18.02 3.88
N ASP A 230 5.99 17.50 4.61
CA ASP A 230 7.40 17.54 4.22
C ASP A 230 7.87 16.25 3.60
N CYS A 231 7.31 15.13 4.05
CA CYS A 231 7.53 13.81 3.48
C CYS A 231 6.27 12.95 3.61
N VAL A 232 6.22 11.90 2.79
CA VAL A 232 5.26 10.80 2.88
C VAL A 232 6.01 9.61 3.46
N TRP A 233 5.61 9.16 4.63
CA TRP A 233 6.25 8.02 5.30
C TRP A 233 5.19 7.14 5.93
N ASN A 234 4.76 6.09 5.22
CA ASN A 234 3.61 5.25 5.59
C ASN A 234 3.65 3.92 4.83
N GLY A 235 4.76 3.17 4.95
CA GLY A 235 4.91 1.95 4.15
C GLY A 235 4.74 2.23 2.65
N MET A 236 5.33 3.33 2.17
CA MET A 236 5.12 3.74 0.78
C MET A 236 5.94 2.89 -0.18
N THR A 237 5.27 2.14 -1.04
CA THR A 237 5.91 1.34 -2.09
C THR A 237 6.62 2.21 -3.11
N LEU A 238 7.88 1.88 -3.39
CA LEU A 238 8.73 2.55 -4.36
C LEU A 238 8.37 2.11 -5.80
N THR A 239 7.15 2.44 -6.26
CA THR A 239 6.75 2.20 -7.65
C THR A 239 7.48 3.15 -8.60
N ASP A 240 7.52 2.79 -9.88
CA ASP A 240 8.10 3.67 -10.93
C ASP A 240 7.43 5.05 -10.94
N ALA A 241 6.12 5.10 -10.74
CA ALA A 241 5.35 6.35 -10.69
C ALA A 241 5.74 7.22 -9.48
N VAL A 242 5.87 6.62 -8.29
CA VAL A 242 6.32 7.31 -7.07
C VAL A 242 7.74 7.86 -7.25
N GLN A 243 8.68 7.04 -7.72
CA GLN A 243 10.07 7.45 -7.93
C GLN A 243 10.23 8.53 -9.03
N ALA A 244 9.34 8.54 -10.02
CA ALA A 244 9.30 9.61 -11.01
C ALA A 244 8.81 10.95 -10.44
N ALA A 245 7.83 10.92 -9.52
CA ALA A 245 7.18 12.09 -8.95
C ALA A 245 7.89 12.68 -7.72
N MET A 246 8.59 11.86 -6.95
CA MET A 246 9.21 12.22 -5.66
C MET A 246 10.72 11.99 -5.68
N GLU A 247 11.43 12.66 -4.78
CA GLU A 247 12.78 12.25 -4.35
C GLU A 247 12.61 11.25 -3.24
N CYS A 248 12.97 9.99 -3.49
CA CYS A 248 12.75 8.91 -2.53
C CYS A 248 14.02 8.58 -1.74
N SER A 249 13.84 8.18 -0.50
CA SER A 249 14.92 7.55 0.28
C SER A 249 15.35 6.22 -0.34
N ASN A 250 16.43 5.64 0.18
CA ASN A 250 16.71 4.23 0.01
C ASN A 250 15.53 3.39 0.52
N ALA A 251 15.39 2.19 -0.06
CA ALA A 251 14.48 1.21 0.50
C ALA A 251 14.87 0.86 1.94
N TYR A 252 13.89 0.76 2.84
CA TYR A 252 14.15 0.42 4.24
C TYR A 252 13.42 -0.85 4.71
N CYS A 253 12.38 -1.27 3.99
CA CYS A 253 11.61 -2.44 4.34
C CYS A 253 11.09 -3.16 3.09
N TYR A 254 11.07 -4.50 3.10
CA TYR A 254 10.43 -5.34 2.09
C TYR A 254 8.96 -5.56 2.41
N ASN A 255 8.14 -5.62 1.37
CA ASN A 255 6.72 -5.88 1.45
C ASN A 255 6.22 -6.65 0.20
N GLY A 256 4.92 -6.76 0.06
CA GLY A 256 4.20 -7.25 -1.12
C GLY A 256 2.70 -7.04 -0.95
N GLN A 257 1.95 -7.07 -2.03
CA GLN A 257 0.50 -7.01 -2.01
C GLN A 257 -0.08 -8.41 -1.92
N VAL A 258 -1.06 -8.61 -1.04
CA VAL A 258 -1.72 -9.90 -0.81
C VAL A 258 -3.24 -9.77 -0.89
N VAL A 259 -3.88 -10.90 -1.19
CA VAL A 259 -5.34 -10.97 -1.24
C VAL A 259 -5.88 -11.48 0.09
N ILE A 260 -6.85 -10.75 0.65
CA ILE A 260 -7.57 -11.09 1.87
C ILE A 260 -8.99 -11.51 1.53
N THR A 261 -9.47 -12.57 2.17
CA THR A 261 -10.86 -13.04 2.05
C THR A 261 -11.44 -13.40 3.43
N LYS A 262 -12.72 -13.64 3.46
CA LYS A 262 -13.41 -14.15 4.68
C LYS A 262 -13.29 -15.65 4.82
#